data_2d7a70f00c08ae1f6981f267d0626134
#
_entry.id   2d7a70f00c08ae1f6981f267d0626134
#
_cell.length_a   1.000
_cell.length_b   1.000
_cell.length_c   1.000
_cell.angle_alpha   90.00
_cell.angle_beta   90.00
_cell.angle_gamma   90.00
#
_symmetry.space_group_name_H-M   'P 1'
#
loop_
_entity.id
_entity.type
_entity.pdbx_description
1 polymer ?
#
loop_
_entity_poly.entity_id
_entity_poly.type
_entity_poly.pdbx_seq_one_letter_code
_entity_poly.pdbx_strand_id
1 'polypeptide(L)'
;MAGRNVIFENGKQNPVSAGSLKKIEIPKTNEVVEVPTEVITKNNTKKVPENMFNGILDKTKSKITGKPVAQVQLERIGVDVKVRNSGIKIDGTTRAGDEIDKIKNNLGHNFPIYDNLEVENGVTIATSTKARDITSKTYSSTEYKNGFYNRIKGDIDDILSFEKGVSGKTTITKAMIDKKVLEISINEHELTKQQIDNIKRGVDYGKMNKVEVKFIIEK
;
A
#
# COMPACT_ATOMS: atom_id res chain seq x y z
N MET A 1 10.44 -32.41 -1.35
CA MET A 1 10.88 -32.23 -2.78
C MET A 1 12.07 -31.30 -2.79
N ALA A 2 13.18 -31.69 -3.38
CA ALA A 2 14.41 -30.91 -3.39
C ALA A 2 14.29 -29.71 -4.33
N GLY A 3 14.30 -28.51 -3.78
CA GLY A 3 14.39 -27.28 -4.58
C GLY A 3 15.77 -27.21 -5.27
N ARG A 4 15.81 -26.78 -6.51
CA ARG A 4 17.05 -26.55 -7.25
C ARG A 4 17.30 -25.05 -7.33
N ASN A 5 18.51 -24.62 -6.96
CA ASN A 5 18.95 -23.25 -7.18
C ASN A 5 19.07 -23.00 -8.68
N VAL A 6 18.59 -21.85 -9.14
CA VAL A 6 18.74 -21.42 -10.53
C VAL A 6 20.05 -20.66 -10.64
N ILE A 7 21.06 -21.25 -11.22
CA ILE A 7 22.29 -20.58 -11.62
C ILE A 7 22.17 -20.27 -13.11
N PHE A 8 22.33 -19.01 -13.49
CA PHE A 8 22.37 -18.60 -14.88
C PHE A 8 23.79 -18.78 -15.42
N GLU A 9 24.08 -19.95 -15.96
CA GLU A 9 25.30 -20.15 -16.73
C GLU A 9 24.95 -20.21 -18.22
N ASN A 10 25.59 -19.32 -18.99
CA ASN A 10 25.67 -19.37 -20.47
C ASN A 10 24.39 -19.57 -21.27
N GLY A 11 23.24 -19.06 -20.81
CA GLY A 11 22.05 -18.93 -21.65
C GLY A 11 21.37 -20.24 -22.10
N LYS A 12 21.79 -21.41 -21.60
CA LYS A 12 21.15 -22.69 -21.90
C LYS A 12 20.39 -23.21 -20.68
N GLN A 13 19.10 -23.41 -20.83
CA GLN A 13 18.27 -24.08 -19.85
C GLN A 13 17.93 -25.50 -20.28
N ASN A 14 18.02 -26.44 -19.35
CA ASN A 14 17.45 -27.76 -19.53
C ASN A 14 15.90 -27.66 -19.44
N PRO A 15 15.14 -28.37 -20.25
CA PRO A 15 13.69 -28.37 -20.20
C PRO A 15 13.24 -28.92 -18.85
N VAL A 16 12.39 -28.15 -18.15
CA VAL A 16 11.76 -28.56 -16.88
C VAL A 16 10.27 -28.73 -17.16
N SER A 17 9.69 -29.79 -16.62
CA SER A 17 8.27 -30.10 -16.81
C SER A 17 7.36 -28.99 -16.27
N ALA A 18 6.25 -28.74 -16.95
CA ALA A 18 5.20 -27.80 -16.52
C ALA A 18 4.79 -28.12 -15.07
N GLY A 19 4.71 -27.08 -14.22
CA GLY A 19 4.29 -27.19 -12.83
C GLY A 19 5.40 -27.30 -11.79
N SER A 20 6.68 -27.28 -12.17
CA SER A 20 7.80 -27.23 -11.20
C SER A 20 8.00 -25.80 -10.68
N LEU A 21 8.28 -25.69 -9.36
CA LEU A 21 8.72 -24.46 -8.72
C LEU A 21 10.25 -24.48 -8.59
N LYS A 22 10.88 -23.33 -8.82
CA LYS A 22 12.30 -23.12 -8.54
C LYS A 22 12.50 -22.14 -7.41
N LYS A 23 13.47 -22.42 -6.54
CA LYS A 23 13.88 -21.50 -5.49
C LYS A 23 14.83 -20.46 -6.06
N ILE A 24 14.52 -19.21 -5.84
CA ILE A 24 15.37 -18.07 -6.20
C ILE A 24 15.74 -17.35 -4.91
N GLU A 25 17.04 -17.23 -4.66
CA GLU A 25 17.57 -16.44 -3.57
C GLU A 25 17.58 -14.96 -3.97
N ILE A 26 16.94 -14.11 -3.17
CA ILE A 26 16.89 -12.67 -3.45
C ILE A 26 18.17 -12.03 -2.92
N PRO A 27 19.02 -11.47 -3.79
CA PRO A 27 20.20 -10.76 -3.34
C PRO A 27 19.81 -9.60 -2.42
N LYS A 28 20.34 -9.56 -1.20
CA LYS A 28 20.15 -8.57 -0.12
C LYS A 28 19.12 -8.87 0.96
N THR A 29 18.27 -9.89 0.83
CA THR A 29 17.28 -10.19 1.88
C THR A 29 17.44 -11.57 2.48
N ASN A 30 18.28 -12.43 1.90
CA ASN A 30 18.40 -13.87 2.23
C ASN A 30 17.05 -14.62 2.19
N GLU A 31 16.04 -14.05 1.57
CA GLU A 31 14.76 -14.72 1.35
C GLU A 31 14.86 -15.65 0.14
N VAL A 32 14.39 -16.88 0.31
CA VAL A 32 14.28 -17.86 -0.78
C VAL A 32 12.83 -17.92 -1.21
N VAL A 33 12.56 -17.57 -2.47
CA VAL A 33 11.20 -17.61 -3.05
C VAL A 33 11.14 -18.70 -4.12
N GLU A 34 10.10 -19.54 -4.06
CA GLU A 34 9.81 -20.52 -5.10
C GLU A 34 8.98 -19.87 -6.22
N VAL A 35 9.51 -19.86 -7.43
CA VAL A 35 8.81 -19.30 -8.60
C VAL A 35 8.48 -20.39 -9.60
N PRO A 36 7.33 -20.29 -10.32
CA PRO A 36 7.01 -21.20 -11.40
C PRO A 36 8.06 -21.16 -12.51
N THR A 37 8.44 -22.31 -13.00
CA THR A 37 9.48 -22.45 -14.04
C THR A 37 9.11 -21.76 -15.36
N GLU A 38 7.83 -21.61 -15.64
CA GLU A 38 7.29 -20.94 -16.85
C GLU A 38 7.71 -19.48 -16.97
N VAL A 39 8.07 -18.86 -15.83
CA VAL A 39 8.53 -17.48 -15.77
C VAL A 39 9.97 -17.31 -16.25
N ILE A 40 10.71 -18.42 -16.34
CA ILE A 40 12.09 -18.41 -16.77
C ILE A 40 12.13 -18.69 -18.28
N THR A 41 11.93 -17.66 -19.08
CA THR A 41 11.91 -17.79 -20.55
C THR A 41 13.26 -18.17 -21.12
N LYS A 42 13.19 -19.09 -22.10
CA LYS A 42 14.31 -19.47 -22.95
C LYS A 42 14.80 -18.24 -23.74
N ASN A 43 16.09 -18.05 -23.77
CA ASN A 43 16.81 -17.15 -24.65
C ASN A 43 16.60 -15.64 -24.41
N ASN A 44 17.31 -15.08 -23.46
CA ASN A 44 18.07 -13.84 -23.65
C ASN A 44 18.79 -13.46 -22.37
N THR A 45 20.07 -13.22 -22.45
CA THR A 45 20.93 -12.60 -21.42
C THR A 45 20.54 -11.14 -21.12
N LYS A 46 19.36 -10.67 -21.55
CA LYS A 46 18.83 -9.40 -21.09
C LYS A 46 18.36 -9.57 -19.65
N LYS A 47 18.98 -8.86 -18.72
CA LYS A 47 18.51 -8.75 -17.34
C LYS A 47 17.01 -8.48 -17.37
N VAL A 48 16.21 -9.36 -16.76
CA VAL A 48 14.79 -9.11 -16.54
C VAL A 48 14.69 -7.79 -15.80
N PRO A 49 13.93 -6.80 -16.28
CA PRO A 49 13.78 -5.54 -15.58
C PRO A 49 13.31 -5.79 -14.16
N GLU A 50 13.92 -5.12 -13.18
CA GLU A 50 13.64 -5.31 -11.75
C GLU A 50 12.15 -5.22 -11.42
N ASN A 51 11.44 -4.34 -12.07
CA ASN A 51 9.99 -4.18 -11.93
C ASN A 51 9.19 -5.40 -12.39
N MET A 52 9.62 -6.06 -13.47
CA MET A 52 8.98 -7.29 -13.96
C MET A 52 9.25 -8.45 -12.99
N PHE A 53 10.47 -8.55 -12.50
CA PHE A 53 10.85 -9.57 -11.52
C PHE A 53 10.07 -9.40 -10.20
N ASN A 54 9.99 -8.16 -9.68
CA ASN A 54 9.21 -7.85 -8.48
C ASN A 54 7.72 -8.17 -8.65
N GLY A 55 7.12 -7.87 -9.81
CA GLY A 55 5.72 -8.21 -10.07
C GLY A 55 5.44 -9.71 -10.04
N ILE A 56 6.37 -10.52 -10.56
CA ILE A 56 6.26 -11.98 -10.51
C ILE A 56 6.37 -12.49 -9.06
N LEU A 57 7.33 -11.98 -8.31
CA LEU A 57 7.54 -12.33 -6.90
C LEU A 57 6.31 -11.98 -6.06
N ASP A 58 5.76 -10.78 -6.23
CA ASP A 58 4.59 -10.32 -5.48
C ASP A 58 3.38 -11.23 -5.74
N LYS A 59 3.12 -11.62 -7.00
CA LYS A 59 2.05 -12.54 -7.36
C LYS A 59 2.27 -13.95 -6.81
N THR A 60 3.50 -14.44 -6.82
CA THR A 60 3.85 -15.75 -6.28
C THR A 60 3.66 -15.77 -4.77
N LYS A 61 4.16 -14.75 -4.06
CA LYS A 61 4.00 -14.60 -2.61
C LYS A 61 2.53 -14.47 -2.22
N SER A 62 1.74 -13.72 -3.00
CA SER A 62 0.28 -13.60 -2.83
C SER A 62 -0.40 -14.97 -2.89
N LYS A 63 -0.11 -15.78 -3.91
CA LYS A 63 -0.68 -17.13 -4.05
C LYS A 63 -0.30 -18.06 -2.89
N ILE A 64 0.95 -17.99 -2.41
CA ILE A 64 1.43 -18.84 -1.31
C ILE A 64 0.81 -18.43 0.02
N THR A 65 0.68 -17.13 0.27
CA THR A 65 0.24 -16.60 1.56
C THR A 65 -1.25 -16.33 1.66
N GLY A 66 -1.99 -16.36 0.53
CA GLY A 66 -3.40 -15.95 0.45
C GLY A 66 -3.63 -14.44 0.63
N LYS A 67 -2.55 -13.65 0.72
CA LYS A 67 -2.65 -12.19 0.84
C LYS A 67 -2.99 -11.54 -0.50
N PRO A 68 -3.74 -10.42 -0.54
CA PRO A 68 -3.87 -9.60 -1.74
C PRO A 68 -2.53 -9.20 -2.35
N VAL A 69 -2.43 -9.15 -3.68
CA VAL A 69 -1.19 -8.73 -4.35
C VAL A 69 -0.78 -7.33 -3.90
N ALA A 70 -1.72 -6.39 -3.79
CA ALA A 70 -1.46 -5.04 -3.29
C ALA A 70 -0.85 -5.04 -1.88
N GLN A 71 -1.32 -5.94 -0.99
CA GLN A 71 -0.73 -6.07 0.34
C GLN A 71 0.73 -6.49 0.27
N VAL A 72 1.04 -7.51 -0.52
CA VAL A 72 2.42 -7.99 -0.70
C VAL A 72 3.31 -6.88 -1.27
N GLN A 73 2.80 -6.12 -2.25
CA GLN A 73 3.50 -4.99 -2.85
C GLN A 73 3.82 -3.88 -1.85
N LEU A 74 2.84 -3.51 -1.00
CA LEU A 74 3.00 -2.48 0.02
C LEU A 74 3.93 -2.93 1.16
N GLU A 75 3.77 -4.17 1.65
CA GLU A 75 4.68 -4.75 2.64
C GLU A 75 6.14 -4.76 2.15
N ARG A 76 6.37 -5.10 0.87
CA ARG A 76 7.70 -5.12 0.27
C ARG A 76 8.41 -3.76 0.30
N ILE A 77 7.67 -2.68 0.19
CA ILE A 77 8.23 -1.32 0.26
C ILE A 77 8.19 -0.72 1.68
N GLY A 78 7.86 -1.53 2.69
CA GLY A 78 7.87 -1.12 4.10
C GLY A 78 6.72 -0.21 4.51
N VAL A 79 5.57 -0.32 3.83
CA VAL A 79 4.35 0.43 4.16
C VAL A 79 3.51 -0.38 5.13
N ASP A 80 2.99 0.26 6.19
CA ASP A 80 2.00 -0.35 7.09
C ASP A 80 0.69 -0.53 6.34
N VAL A 81 0.27 -1.79 6.18
CA VAL A 81 -0.93 -2.16 5.43
C VAL A 81 -1.71 -3.25 6.15
N LYS A 82 -3.04 -3.07 6.20
CA LYS A 82 -3.99 -4.04 6.71
C LYS A 82 -5.03 -4.39 5.65
N VAL A 83 -5.66 -5.54 5.79
CA VAL A 83 -6.82 -5.93 4.98
C VAL A 83 -8.05 -5.87 5.87
N ARG A 84 -9.13 -5.29 5.36
CA ARG A 84 -10.41 -5.20 6.04
C ARG A 84 -11.51 -5.77 5.14
N ASN A 85 -12.29 -6.69 5.68
CA ASN A 85 -13.47 -7.27 5.01
C ASN A 85 -14.71 -6.45 5.40
N SER A 86 -14.79 -5.22 4.94
CA SER A 86 -15.91 -4.31 5.26
C SER A 86 -17.13 -4.51 4.36
N GLY A 87 -16.94 -5.12 3.20
CA GLY A 87 -17.92 -5.15 2.12
C GLY A 87 -18.11 -3.79 1.42
N ILE A 88 -17.31 -2.77 1.78
CA ILE A 88 -17.38 -1.44 1.17
C ILE A 88 -16.61 -1.46 -0.14
N LYS A 89 -17.30 -1.16 -1.22
CA LYS A 89 -16.69 -1.04 -2.53
C LYS A 89 -16.07 0.35 -2.70
N ILE A 90 -14.76 0.42 -2.82
CA ILE A 90 -14.04 1.65 -3.17
C ILE A 90 -14.11 1.83 -4.69
N ASP A 91 -15.01 2.68 -5.15
CA ASP A 91 -15.29 2.93 -6.58
C ASP A 91 -15.11 4.41 -6.99
N GLY A 92 -14.46 5.19 -6.14
CA GLY A 92 -14.20 6.62 -6.38
C GLY A 92 -15.41 7.52 -6.15
N THR A 93 -16.54 6.98 -5.69
CA THR A 93 -17.71 7.79 -5.33
C THR A 93 -17.56 8.39 -3.93
N THR A 94 -18.28 9.51 -3.68
CA THR A 94 -18.39 10.10 -2.33
C THR A 94 -18.98 9.13 -1.33
N ARG A 95 -19.90 8.26 -1.77
CA ARG A 95 -20.52 7.24 -0.94
C ARG A 95 -19.49 6.30 -0.30
N ALA A 96 -18.47 5.87 -1.05
CA ALA A 96 -17.40 5.02 -0.51
C ALA A 96 -16.65 5.73 0.63
N GLY A 97 -16.38 7.03 0.48
CA GLY A 97 -15.80 7.86 1.53
C GLY A 97 -16.68 7.91 2.78
N ASP A 98 -17.95 8.23 2.61
CA ASP A 98 -18.93 8.32 3.71
C ASP A 98 -19.11 6.99 4.46
N GLU A 99 -19.04 5.85 3.76
CA GLU A 99 -19.14 4.53 4.37
C GLU A 99 -17.87 4.18 5.16
N ILE A 100 -16.69 4.53 4.65
CA ILE A 100 -15.42 4.37 5.39
C ILE A 100 -15.40 5.25 6.63
N ASP A 101 -15.83 6.51 6.51
CA ASP A 101 -15.88 7.44 7.64
C ASP A 101 -16.77 6.92 8.77
N LYS A 102 -17.90 6.28 8.46
CA LYS A 102 -18.78 5.68 9.48
C LYS A 102 -18.13 4.58 10.31
N ILE A 103 -17.12 3.90 9.78
CA ILE A 103 -16.46 2.81 10.51
C ILE A 103 -15.65 3.34 11.71
N LYS A 104 -15.05 4.53 11.59
CA LYS A 104 -14.11 5.04 12.59
C LYS A 104 -14.37 6.49 13.04
N ASN A 105 -15.38 7.16 12.53
CA ASN A 105 -15.61 8.55 12.86
C ASN A 105 -16.25 8.69 14.26
N ASN A 106 -15.48 9.19 15.23
CA ASN A 106 -15.97 9.52 16.56
C ASN A 106 -15.94 11.03 16.85
N LEU A 107 -15.44 11.86 15.91
CA LEU A 107 -15.37 13.31 16.04
C LEU A 107 -16.57 14.02 15.45
N GLY A 108 -17.37 13.31 14.63
CA GLY A 108 -18.55 13.84 13.93
C GLY A 108 -18.23 14.39 12.55
N HIS A 109 -19.23 14.33 11.67
CA HIS A 109 -19.10 14.58 10.23
C HIS A 109 -18.55 15.98 9.87
N ASN A 110 -18.73 16.97 10.75
CA ASN A 110 -18.26 18.33 10.52
C ASN A 110 -16.93 18.65 11.23
N PHE A 111 -16.26 17.67 11.83
CA PHE A 111 -14.96 17.93 12.44
C PHE A 111 -13.90 18.15 11.36
N PRO A 112 -13.08 19.19 11.45
CA PRO A 112 -12.12 19.49 10.40
C PRO A 112 -10.97 18.48 10.39
N ILE A 113 -10.63 17.97 9.20
CA ILE A 113 -9.43 17.18 8.87
C ILE A 113 -9.42 15.78 9.47
N TYR A 114 -9.68 15.62 10.78
CA TYR A 114 -9.65 14.32 11.44
C TYR A 114 -11.04 13.71 11.57
N ASP A 115 -11.09 12.40 11.46
CA ASP A 115 -12.30 11.60 11.58
C ASP A 115 -12.38 10.90 12.92
N ASN A 116 -11.23 10.58 13.52
CA ASN A 116 -11.14 9.82 14.75
C ASN A 116 -10.08 10.36 15.72
N LEU A 117 -10.39 10.30 17.01
CA LEU A 117 -9.47 10.59 18.11
C LEU A 117 -9.53 9.46 19.13
N GLU A 118 -8.40 8.84 19.39
CA GLU A 118 -8.27 7.75 20.36
C GLU A 118 -7.13 8.05 21.35
N VAL A 119 -7.24 7.50 22.56
CA VAL A 119 -6.16 7.55 23.53
C VAL A 119 -5.69 6.13 23.81
N GLU A 120 -4.51 5.78 23.40
CA GLU A 120 -3.88 4.49 23.61
C GLU A 120 -2.64 4.65 24.49
N ASN A 121 -2.63 3.99 25.65
CA ASN A 121 -1.51 4.07 26.62
C ASN A 121 -1.06 5.51 26.96
N GLY A 122 -2.01 6.43 27.07
CA GLY A 122 -1.75 7.83 27.36
C GLY A 122 -1.29 8.68 26.15
N VAL A 123 -1.25 8.11 24.96
CA VAL A 123 -0.93 8.79 23.70
C VAL A 123 -2.19 9.15 22.97
N THR A 124 -2.42 10.42 22.68
CA THR A 124 -3.56 10.90 21.90
C THR A 124 -3.27 10.77 20.41
N ILE A 125 -4.02 9.91 19.72
CA ILE A 125 -3.87 9.60 18.29
C ILE A 125 -5.03 10.22 17.53
N ALA A 126 -4.72 11.11 16.59
CA ALA A 126 -5.73 11.65 15.66
C ALA A 126 -5.53 11.04 14.27
N THR A 127 -6.61 10.50 13.71
CA THR A 127 -6.61 9.82 12.41
C THR A 127 -7.49 10.57 11.42
N SER A 128 -6.91 10.88 10.25
CA SER A 128 -7.66 11.31 9.06
C SER A 128 -7.82 10.10 8.14
N THR A 129 -9.05 9.77 7.78
CA THR A 129 -9.38 8.60 6.95
C THR A 129 -9.76 9.04 5.54
N LYS A 130 -9.22 8.38 4.54
CA LYS A 130 -9.48 8.70 3.13
C LYS A 130 -9.76 7.43 2.34
N ALA A 131 -10.78 7.47 1.46
CA ALA A 131 -11.05 6.41 0.48
C ALA A 131 -10.49 6.81 -0.89
N ARG A 132 -9.77 5.92 -1.56
CA ARG A 132 -9.13 6.18 -2.86
C ARG A 132 -9.28 4.99 -3.79
N ASP A 133 -10.03 5.17 -4.87
CA ASP A 133 -10.09 4.20 -5.97
C ASP A 133 -8.81 4.28 -6.79
N ILE A 134 -7.89 3.32 -6.55
CA ILE A 134 -6.60 3.28 -7.25
C ILE A 134 -6.73 2.95 -8.74
N THR A 135 -7.90 2.48 -9.20
CA THR A 135 -8.15 2.21 -10.63
C THR A 135 -8.57 3.46 -11.39
N SER A 136 -8.94 4.54 -10.68
CA SER A 136 -9.33 5.80 -11.30
C SER A 136 -8.21 6.37 -12.20
N LYS A 137 -8.61 7.08 -13.27
CA LYS A 137 -7.67 7.66 -14.24
C LYS A 137 -6.59 8.53 -13.59
N THR A 138 -6.94 9.27 -12.55
CA THR A 138 -6.01 10.16 -11.81
C THR A 138 -4.84 9.39 -11.18
N TYR A 139 -5.05 8.13 -10.79
CA TYR A 139 -4.03 7.33 -10.09
C TYR A 139 -3.42 6.24 -10.95
N SER A 140 -4.11 5.80 -12.02
CA SER A 140 -3.69 4.68 -12.86
C SER A 140 -3.06 5.11 -14.19
N SER A 141 -3.40 6.30 -14.72
CA SER A 141 -2.92 6.77 -16.01
C SER A 141 -1.49 7.32 -15.93
N THR A 142 -0.69 7.02 -16.95
CA THR A 142 0.65 7.59 -17.14
C THR A 142 0.65 9.09 -17.41
N GLU A 143 -0.50 9.65 -17.81
CA GLU A 143 -0.70 11.08 -17.99
C GLU A 143 -0.53 11.85 -16.66
N TYR A 144 -0.98 11.25 -15.55
CA TYR A 144 -0.91 11.84 -14.20
C TYR A 144 0.21 11.22 -13.37
N LYS A 145 1.47 11.35 -13.83
CA LYS A 145 2.65 10.68 -13.24
C LYS A 145 2.77 10.80 -11.71
N ASN A 146 2.32 11.89 -11.13
CA ASN A 146 2.39 12.15 -9.69
C ASN A 146 1.00 12.23 -9.03
N GLY A 147 -0.07 11.82 -9.71
CA GLY A 147 -1.44 12.02 -9.23
C GLY A 147 -1.68 11.48 -7.82
N PHE A 148 -1.24 10.25 -7.56
CA PHE A 148 -1.42 9.65 -6.24
C PHE A 148 -0.50 10.27 -5.18
N TYR A 149 0.78 10.54 -5.51
CA TYR A 149 1.69 11.25 -4.61
C TYR A 149 1.16 12.62 -4.21
N ASN A 150 0.71 13.43 -5.19
CA ASN A 150 0.20 14.77 -4.92
C ASN A 150 -1.02 14.74 -4.00
N ARG A 151 -1.85 13.70 -4.13
CA ARG A 151 -3.02 13.54 -3.27
C ARG A 151 -2.62 13.17 -1.85
N ILE A 152 -1.73 12.17 -1.67
CA ILE A 152 -1.22 11.80 -0.35
C ILE A 152 -0.53 13.00 0.32
N LYS A 153 0.29 13.73 -0.45
CA LYS A 153 0.93 14.96 0.03
C LYS A 153 -0.07 16.00 0.49
N GLY A 154 -1.11 16.26 -0.31
CA GLY A 154 -2.17 17.20 0.05
C GLY A 154 -2.90 16.81 1.34
N ASP A 155 -3.28 15.53 1.48
CA ASP A 155 -3.92 15.01 2.70
C ASP A 155 -3.00 15.17 3.93
N ILE A 156 -1.67 15.03 3.76
CA ILE A 156 -0.68 15.28 4.83
C ILE A 156 -0.58 16.78 5.15
N ASP A 157 -0.53 17.65 4.13
CA ASP A 157 -0.47 19.10 4.31
C ASP A 157 -1.71 19.61 5.06
N ASP A 158 -2.90 19.06 4.77
CA ASP A 158 -4.14 19.35 5.50
C ASP A 158 -3.98 18.97 6.99
N ILE A 159 -3.46 17.77 7.29
CA ILE A 159 -3.18 17.32 8.67
C ILE A 159 -2.21 18.27 9.39
N LEU A 160 -1.19 18.76 8.71
CA LEU A 160 -0.20 19.67 9.27
C LEU A 160 -0.77 21.06 9.53
N SER A 161 -1.75 21.49 8.74
CA SER A 161 -2.44 22.77 8.85
C SER A 161 -3.45 22.84 10.00
N PHE A 162 -3.82 21.69 10.59
CA PHE A 162 -4.79 21.64 11.68
C PHE A 162 -4.33 22.44 12.89
N GLU A 163 -5.18 23.34 13.36
CA GLU A 163 -4.92 24.10 14.58
C GLU A 163 -5.91 23.75 15.69
N LYS A 164 -7.21 23.71 15.36
CA LYS A 164 -8.26 23.38 16.31
C LYS A 164 -9.55 22.92 15.61
N GLY A 165 -10.35 22.14 16.31
CA GLY A 165 -11.70 21.73 15.92
C GLY A 165 -12.60 21.57 17.14
N VAL A 166 -13.92 21.54 16.93
CA VAL A 166 -14.89 21.34 18.00
C VAL A 166 -15.71 20.09 17.73
N SER A 167 -15.74 19.17 18.70
CA SER A 167 -16.58 17.97 18.68
C SER A 167 -17.51 18.00 19.90
N GLY A 168 -18.80 18.19 19.65
CA GLY A 168 -19.78 18.41 20.71
C GLY A 168 -19.47 19.67 21.54
N LYS A 169 -19.14 19.48 22.81
CA LYS A 169 -18.72 20.57 23.72
C LYS A 169 -17.20 20.66 23.91
N THR A 170 -16.43 19.77 23.28
CA THR A 170 -14.98 19.67 23.50
C THR A 170 -14.24 20.34 22.36
N THR A 171 -13.35 21.26 22.68
CA THR A 171 -12.38 21.83 21.73
C THR A 171 -11.13 20.95 21.74
N ILE A 172 -10.74 20.47 20.57
CA ILE A 172 -9.53 19.71 20.34
C ILE A 172 -8.54 20.62 19.62
N THR A 173 -7.35 20.77 20.18
CA THR A 173 -6.28 21.59 19.61
C THR A 173 -5.13 20.72 19.13
N LYS A 174 -4.31 21.25 18.25
CA LYS A 174 -3.08 20.62 17.76
C LYS A 174 -2.16 20.15 18.88
N ALA A 175 -2.06 20.93 19.96
CA ALA A 175 -1.22 20.60 21.11
C ALA A 175 -1.70 19.38 21.91
N MET A 176 -2.96 18.96 21.73
CA MET A 176 -3.53 17.79 22.40
C MET A 176 -3.26 16.49 21.62
N ILE A 177 -2.68 16.58 20.42
CA ILE A 177 -2.46 15.44 19.53
C ILE A 177 -0.99 15.05 19.58
N ASP A 178 -0.70 13.89 20.14
CA ASP A 178 0.66 13.34 20.21
C ASP A 178 1.06 12.65 18.90
N LYS A 179 0.11 11.97 18.27
CA LYS A 179 0.35 11.19 17.06
C LYS A 179 -0.68 11.50 15.98
N LYS A 180 -0.19 11.77 14.77
CA LYS A 180 -1.01 12.05 13.59
C LYS A 180 -0.93 10.89 12.63
N VAL A 181 -2.10 10.42 12.17
CA VAL A 181 -2.22 9.29 11.26
C VAL A 181 -3.06 9.68 10.05
N LEU A 182 -2.57 9.36 8.86
CA LEU A 182 -3.32 9.35 7.62
C LEU A 182 -3.60 7.89 7.26
N GLU A 183 -4.85 7.45 7.35
CA GLU A 183 -5.30 6.12 6.95
C GLU A 183 -5.96 6.20 5.57
N ILE A 184 -5.44 5.47 4.58
CA ILE A 184 -5.93 5.48 3.20
C ILE A 184 -6.51 4.11 2.88
N SER A 185 -7.83 4.04 2.73
CA SER A 185 -8.53 2.85 2.23
C SER A 185 -8.47 2.82 0.71
N ILE A 186 -8.06 1.68 0.16
CA ILE A 186 -7.98 1.42 -1.28
C ILE A 186 -8.73 0.13 -1.63
N ASN A 187 -9.19 0.02 -2.86
CA ASN A 187 -9.76 -1.21 -3.40
C ASN A 187 -8.68 -2.30 -3.57
N GLU A 188 -9.10 -3.56 -3.46
CA GLU A 188 -8.24 -4.71 -3.72
C GLU A 188 -7.90 -4.79 -5.22
N HIS A 189 -6.76 -4.22 -5.60
CA HIS A 189 -6.27 -4.23 -6.97
C HIS A 189 -4.74 -4.24 -7.00
N GLU A 190 -4.16 -4.90 -8.02
CA GLU A 190 -2.70 -4.88 -8.20
C GLU A 190 -2.21 -3.46 -8.49
N LEU A 191 -1.19 -3.03 -7.75
CA LEU A 191 -0.59 -1.71 -7.93
C LEU A 191 0.39 -1.70 -9.11
N THR A 192 0.30 -0.68 -9.94
CA THR A 192 1.32 -0.41 -10.97
C THR A 192 2.63 0.07 -10.33
N LYS A 193 3.74 -0.05 -11.06
CA LYS A 193 5.02 0.51 -10.61
C LYS A 193 4.90 1.99 -10.24
N GLN A 194 4.20 2.78 -11.07
CA GLN A 194 4.00 4.20 -10.82
C GLN A 194 3.25 4.46 -9.52
N GLN A 195 2.21 3.68 -9.21
CA GLN A 195 1.47 3.79 -7.96
C GLN A 195 2.35 3.44 -6.76
N ILE A 196 3.13 2.37 -6.85
CA ILE A 196 4.10 1.97 -5.81
C ILE A 196 5.10 3.09 -5.54
N ASP A 197 5.70 3.68 -6.59
CA ASP A 197 6.65 4.78 -6.48
C ASP A 197 5.99 6.04 -5.85
N ASN A 198 4.75 6.35 -6.23
CA ASN A 198 3.97 7.45 -5.66
C ASN A 198 3.65 7.24 -4.17
N ILE A 199 3.20 6.03 -3.81
CA ILE A 199 2.91 5.65 -2.43
C ILE A 199 4.17 5.77 -1.57
N LYS A 200 5.28 5.19 -2.04
CA LYS A 200 6.56 5.25 -1.32
C LYS A 200 6.96 6.70 -1.02
N ARG A 201 6.91 7.58 -2.03
CA ARG A 201 7.21 9.01 -1.86
C ARG A 201 6.26 9.69 -0.88
N GLY A 202 4.95 9.36 -0.93
CA GLY A 202 3.95 9.89 -0.01
C GLY A 202 4.20 9.46 1.43
N VAL A 203 4.53 8.19 1.65
CA VAL A 203 4.91 7.65 2.97
C VAL A 203 6.20 8.30 3.49
N ASP A 204 7.21 8.46 2.64
CA ASP A 204 8.46 9.12 3.01
C ASP A 204 8.21 10.61 3.38
N TYR A 205 7.31 11.31 2.64
CA TYR A 205 6.89 12.67 2.99
C TYR A 205 6.17 12.73 4.33
N GLY A 206 5.27 11.76 4.62
CA GLY A 206 4.62 11.62 5.92
C GLY A 206 5.63 11.46 7.06
N LYS A 207 6.60 10.54 6.90
CA LYS A 207 7.67 10.31 7.89
C LYS A 207 8.47 11.57 8.19
N MET A 208 8.88 12.33 7.16
CA MET A 208 9.59 13.59 7.33
C MET A 208 8.80 14.61 8.13
N ASN A 209 7.47 14.60 8.01
CA ASN A 209 6.56 15.54 8.68
C ASN A 209 5.89 14.96 9.94
N LYS A 210 6.35 13.82 10.45
CA LYS A 210 5.81 13.15 11.65
C LYS A 210 4.32 12.81 11.53
N VAL A 211 3.89 12.44 10.34
CA VAL A 211 2.57 11.88 10.03
C VAL A 211 2.76 10.42 9.62
N GLU A 212 2.18 9.50 10.37
CA GLU A 212 2.18 8.08 10.01
C GLU A 212 1.17 7.85 8.88
N VAL A 213 1.59 7.22 7.79
CA VAL A 213 0.71 6.87 6.67
C VAL A 213 0.47 5.37 6.66
N LYS A 214 -0.80 4.97 6.75
CA LYS A 214 -1.25 3.57 6.75
C LYS A 214 -2.16 3.32 5.57
N PHE A 215 -2.15 2.09 5.09
CA PHE A 215 -3.06 1.64 4.05
C PHE A 215 -4.00 0.55 4.56
N ILE A 216 -5.26 0.63 4.12
CA ILE A 216 -6.26 -0.42 4.31
C ILE A 216 -6.72 -0.90 2.95
N ILE A 217 -6.62 -2.21 2.71
CA ILE A 217 -7.19 -2.82 1.51
C ILE A 217 -8.59 -3.29 1.87
N GLU A 218 -9.60 -2.73 1.21
CA GLU A 218 -10.99 -3.14 1.38
C GLU A 218 -11.32 -4.33 0.47
N LYS A 219 -11.90 -5.37 1.07
CA LYS A 219 -12.44 -6.57 0.38
C LYS A 219 -13.96 -6.58 0.41
#